data_5d05a96c48c54ed5668758fe90007dd2
#
_entry.id   5d05a96c48c54ed5668758fe90007dd2
#
_cell.length_a   1.000
_cell.length_b   1.000
_cell.length_c   1.000
_cell.angle_alpha   90.00
_cell.angle_beta   90.00
_cell.angle_gamma   90.00
#
_symmetry.space_group_name_H-M   'P 1'
#
loop_
_entity.id
_entity.type
_entity.pdbx_description
1 polymer ?
#
loop_
_entity_poly.entity_id
_entity_poly.type
_entity_poly.pdbx_seq_one_letter_code
_entity_poly.pdbx_strand_id
1 'polypeptide(L)'
;MRKYLVIGNPIGHSLSPLIHNHWMKKYHLSDSVYEKRKIEEKDLKNIIEEIRKDEVVGVNVTVPFKKLIIPFLDQLDFSAEETQSVNTLFKVDNKIVGYNTDRAGFGDTIREAYPRSNDPIILRPLEGIRIFIIGAGGVTSSIISALKSEGADNIILSNRTKEKANELKKLFPELEVLDWGKRPPICNIVINTTSIGLT
;
A
#
# COMPACT_ATOMS: atom_id res chain seq x y z
N MET A 1 7.52 -5.79 -27.52
CA MET A 1 6.62 -4.84 -26.79
C MET A 1 6.72 -5.17 -25.31
N ARG A 2 7.06 -4.19 -24.49
CA ARG A 2 7.21 -4.33 -23.03
C ARG A 2 5.83 -4.32 -22.37
N LYS A 3 5.51 -5.36 -21.62
CA LYS A 3 4.22 -5.49 -20.96
C LYS A 3 4.33 -5.22 -19.47
N TYR A 4 3.44 -4.38 -18.97
CA TYR A 4 3.25 -4.08 -17.55
C TYR A 4 1.83 -4.41 -17.14
N LEU A 5 1.62 -4.83 -15.91
CA LEU A 5 0.32 -5.28 -15.43
C LEU A 5 -0.09 -4.60 -14.12
N VAL A 6 -1.39 -4.48 -13.90
CA VAL A 6 -1.96 -4.46 -12.56
C VAL A 6 -2.79 -5.74 -12.37
N ILE A 7 -2.55 -6.44 -11.26
CA ILE A 7 -3.25 -7.67 -10.90
C ILE A 7 -4.08 -7.48 -9.62
N GLY A 8 -5.27 -8.06 -9.62
CA GLY A 8 -6.20 -7.99 -8.48
C GLY A 8 -7.48 -8.79 -8.73
N ASN A 9 -8.33 -8.88 -7.70
CA ASN A 9 -9.66 -9.50 -7.81
C ASN A 9 -10.62 -8.93 -6.75
N PRO A 10 -11.59 -8.09 -7.15
CA PRO A 10 -11.88 -7.61 -8.50
C PRO A 10 -10.86 -6.57 -8.99
N ILE A 11 -10.73 -6.39 -10.31
CA ILE A 11 -9.80 -5.44 -10.94
C ILE A 11 -10.46 -4.56 -12.02
N GLY A 12 -11.74 -4.82 -12.33
CA GLY A 12 -12.46 -4.15 -13.41
C GLY A 12 -12.47 -2.62 -13.33
N HIS A 13 -12.57 -2.07 -12.13
CA HIS A 13 -12.63 -0.64 -11.83
C HIS A 13 -11.27 0.08 -11.82
N SER A 14 -10.15 -0.65 -11.98
CA SER A 14 -8.82 -0.04 -11.93
C SER A 14 -8.60 0.96 -13.07
N LEU A 15 -8.20 2.18 -12.72
CA LEU A 15 -7.81 3.25 -13.63
C LEU A 15 -6.31 3.23 -13.97
N SER A 16 -5.53 2.33 -13.38
CA SER A 16 -4.08 2.25 -13.62
C SER A 16 -3.71 2.14 -15.10
N PRO A 17 -4.40 1.32 -15.93
CA PRO A 17 -4.09 1.26 -17.36
C PRO A 17 -4.28 2.60 -18.08
N LEU A 18 -5.31 3.36 -17.73
CA LEU A 18 -5.57 4.68 -18.31
C LEU A 18 -4.42 5.65 -18.00
N ILE A 19 -4.01 5.70 -16.73
CA ILE A 19 -2.96 6.59 -16.24
C ILE A 19 -1.60 6.21 -16.85
N HIS A 20 -1.19 4.96 -16.73
CA HIS A 20 0.13 4.51 -17.19
C HIS A 20 0.28 4.58 -18.70
N ASN A 21 -0.74 4.18 -19.48
CA ASN A 21 -0.69 4.29 -20.94
C ASN A 21 -0.68 5.75 -21.41
N HIS A 22 -1.37 6.66 -20.67
CA HIS A 22 -1.25 8.10 -20.92
C HIS A 22 0.20 8.59 -20.74
N TRP A 23 0.84 8.22 -19.64
CA TRP A 23 2.25 8.57 -19.40
C TRP A 23 3.19 7.93 -20.42
N MET A 24 3.01 6.66 -20.76
CA MET A 24 3.81 5.99 -21.81
C MET A 24 3.71 6.75 -23.12
N LYS A 25 2.53 7.17 -23.54
CA LYS A 25 2.33 8.02 -24.72
C LYS A 25 3.01 9.37 -24.58
N LYS A 26 2.84 10.05 -23.44
CA LYS A 26 3.45 11.37 -23.17
C LYS A 26 4.97 11.35 -23.22
N TYR A 27 5.59 10.26 -22.76
CA TYR A 27 7.04 10.10 -22.72
C TYR A 27 7.60 9.25 -23.89
N HIS A 28 6.81 9.07 -24.96
CA HIS A 28 7.21 8.37 -26.19
C HIS A 28 7.70 6.93 -26.00
N LEU A 29 7.15 6.21 -25.00
CA LEU A 29 7.42 4.79 -24.75
C LEU A 29 6.51 3.91 -25.62
N SER A 30 6.64 4.01 -26.96
CA SER A 30 5.73 3.39 -27.94
C SER A 30 5.79 1.85 -27.99
N ASP A 31 6.85 1.26 -27.45
CA ASP A 31 7.06 -0.18 -27.35
C ASP A 31 6.49 -0.80 -26.05
N SER A 32 5.74 -0.02 -25.28
CA SER A 32 5.26 -0.39 -23.94
C SER A 32 3.73 -0.36 -23.86
N VAL A 33 3.16 -1.29 -23.10
CA VAL A 33 1.72 -1.34 -22.79
C VAL A 33 1.48 -1.71 -21.35
N TYR A 34 0.47 -1.09 -20.75
CA TYR A 34 0.03 -1.39 -19.39
C TYR A 34 -1.40 -1.92 -19.41
N GLU A 35 -1.61 -3.11 -18.84
CA GLU A 35 -2.88 -3.83 -18.86
C GLU A 35 -3.36 -4.16 -17.45
N LYS A 36 -4.65 -4.41 -17.27
CA LYS A 36 -5.21 -5.00 -16.06
C LYS A 36 -5.52 -6.48 -16.29
N ARG A 37 -5.21 -7.31 -15.29
CA ARG A 37 -5.48 -8.74 -15.34
C ARG A 37 -6.14 -9.21 -14.05
N LYS A 38 -7.36 -9.74 -14.18
CA LYS A 38 -8.00 -10.47 -13.08
C LYS A 38 -7.32 -11.80 -12.94
N ILE A 39 -6.92 -12.17 -11.72
CA ILE A 39 -6.29 -13.46 -11.39
C ILE A 39 -6.93 -14.05 -10.13
N GLU A 40 -6.67 -15.32 -9.90
CA GLU A 40 -6.94 -16.01 -8.65
C GLU A 40 -5.63 -16.21 -7.86
N GLU A 41 -5.73 -16.56 -6.57
CA GLU A 41 -4.53 -16.75 -5.73
C GLU A 41 -3.57 -17.81 -6.28
N LYS A 42 -4.11 -18.90 -6.85
CA LYS A 42 -3.32 -19.98 -7.49
C LYS A 42 -2.46 -19.51 -8.66
N ASP A 43 -2.80 -18.37 -9.29
CA ASP A 43 -2.10 -17.82 -10.45
C ASP A 43 -0.90 -16.97 -10.07
N LEU A 44 -0.71 -16.63 -8.78
CA LEU A 44 0.37 -15.76 -8.32
C LEU A 44 1.75 -16.28 -8.72
N LYS A 45 1.98 -17.60 -8.60
CA LYS A 45 3.23 -18.23 -9.02
C LYS A 45 3.49 -18.04 -10.51
N ASN A 46 2.46 -18.15 -11.35
CA ASN A 46 2.60 -17.98 -12.79
C ASN A 46 2.98 -16.54 -13.16
N ILE A 47 2.43 -15.55 -12.46
CA ILE A 47 2.82 -14.13 -12.63
C ILE A 47 4.31 -13.93 -12.35
N ILE A 48 4.84 -14.55 -11.29
CA ILE A 48 6.27 -14.48 -10.98
C ILE A 48 7.12 -15.13 -12.08
N GLU A 49 6.68 -16.27 -12.63
CA GLU A 49 7.39 -16.94 -13.73
C GLU A 49 7.35 -16.10 -15.03
N GLU A 50 6.25 -15.40 -15.33
CA GLU A 50 6.18 -14.46 -16.46
C GLU A 50 7.21 -13.31 -16.30
N ILE A 51 7.40 -12.79 -15.08
CA ILE A 51 8.43 -11.77 -14.81
C ILE A 51 9.83 -12.37 -14.95
N ARG A 52 10.08 -13.59 -14.46
CA ARG A 52 11.39 -14.28 -14.61
C ARG A 52 11.79 -14.46 -16.05
N LYS A 53 10.83 -14.77 -16.93
CA LYS A 53 11.02 -14.99 -18.37
C LYS A 53 11.04 -13.71 -19.21
N ASP A 54 10.93 -12.53 -18.58
CA ASP A 54 10.83 -11.23 -19.25
C ASP A 54 9.60 -11.09 -20.18
N GLU A 55 8.57 -11.95 -19.99
CA GLU A 55 7.27 -11.83 -20.67
C GLU A 55 6.47 -10.64 -20.13
N VAL A 56 6.68 -10.31 -18.85
CA VAL A 56 6.16 -9.13 -18.15
C VAL A 56 7.32 -8.42 -17.48
N VAL A 57 7.42 -7.09 -17.68
CA VAL A 57 8.52 -6.28 -17.16
C VAL A 57 8.30 -5.87 -15.71
N GLY A 58 7.05 -5.57 -15.35
CA GLY A 58 6.70 -5.16 -14.00
C GLY A 58 5.21 -5.31 -13.72
N VAL A 59 4.87 -5.47 -12.46
CA VAL A 59 3.50 -5.73 -12.02
C VAL A 59 3.15 -4.88 -10.82
N ASN A 60 2.03 -4.16 -10.89
CA ASN A 60 1.38 -3.63 -9.69
C ASN A 60 0.41 -4.66 -9.13
N VAL A 61 0.41 -4.76 -7.81
CA VAL A 61 -0.42 -5.72 -7.06
C VAL A 61 -1.43 -4.95 -6.20
N THR A 62 -2.71 -5.32 -6.34
CA THR A 62 -3.75 -4.75 -5.48
C THR A 62 -4.52 -5.84 -4.73
N VAL A 63 -5.65 -5.49 -4.16
CA VAL A 63 -6.50 -6.38 -3.35
C VAL A 63 -6.86 -7.64 -4.13
N PRO A 64 -6.78 -8.84 -3.51
CA PRO A 64 -6.37 -9.13 -2.12
C PRO A 64 -4.88 -9.52 -1.98
N PHE A 65 -4.08 -9.40 -3.03
CA PHE A 65 -2.81 -10.11 -3.23
C PHE A 65 -1.58 -9.45 -2.61
N LYS A 66 -1.66 -8.22 -2.08
CA LYS A 66 -0.48 -7.47 -1.57
C LYS A 66 0.36 -8.21 -0.52
N LYS A 67 -0.28 -9.03 0.33
CA LYS A 67 0.42 -9.89 1.30
C LYS A 67 0.68 -11.28 0.75
N LEU A 68 -0.26 -11.82 -0.04
CA LEU A 68 -0.22 -13.18 -0.55
C LEU A 68 0.91 -13.40 -1.57
N ILE A 69 1.39 -12.35 -2.22
CA ILE A 69 2.47 -12.43 -3.20
C ILE A 69 3.86 -12.58 -2.55
N ILE A 70 4.03 -12.12 -1.29
CA ILE A 70 5.32 -12.06 -0.60
C ILE A 70 6.08 -13.40 -0.61
N PRO A 71 5.46 -14.56 -0.32
CA PRO A 71 6.18 -15.84 -0.30
C PRO A 71 6.80 -16.28 -1.64
N PHE A 72 6.41 -15.65 -2.75
CA PHE A 72 6.89 -15.99 -4.09
C PHE A 72 8.05 -15.10 -4.56
N LEU A 73 8.43 -14.09 -3.76
CA LEU A 73 9.46 -13.11 -4.10
C LEU A 73 10.84 -13.54 -3.62
N ASP A 74 11.88 -13.10 -4.32
CA ASP A 74 13.25 -13.37 -3.93
C ASP A 74 13.75 -12.38 -2.88
N GLN A 75 13.21 -11.15 -2.89
CA GLN A 75 13.63 -10.08 -2.00
C GLN A 75 12.50 -9.07 -1.77
N LEU A 76 12.46 -8.49 -0.59
CA LEU A 76 11.67 -7.29 -0.30
C LEU A 76 12.58 -6.07 -0.22
N ASP A 77 12.14 -4.97 -0.79
CA ASP A 77 12.68 -3.65 -0.48
C ASP A 77 12.26 -3.26 0.95
N PHE A 78 13.02 -2.35 1.58
CA PHE A 78 12.72 -1.86 2.92
C PHE A 78 11.26 -1.41 3.10
N SER A 79 10.70 -0.73 2.09
CA SER A 79 9.30 -0.25 2.13
C SER A 79 8.27 -1.38 2.23
N ALA A 80 8.53 -2.50 1.55
CA ALA A 80 7.66 -3.68 1.59
C ALA A 80 7.92 -4.56 2.81
N GLU A 81 9.16 -4.64 3.28
CA GLU A 81 9.55 -5.37 4.49
C GLU A 81 8.92 -4.76 5.73
N GLU A 82 9.05 -3.45 5.92
CA GLU A 82 8.46 -2.71 7.04
C GLU A 82 6.93 -2.83 7.09
N THR A 83 6.28 -2.78 5.93
CA THR A 83 4.81 -2.78 5.84
C THR A 83 4.19 -4.17 5.72
N GLN A 84 5.01 -5.20 5.43
CA GLN A 84 4.56 -6.56 5.07
C GLN A 84 3.44 -6.52 4.00
N SER A 85 3.65 -5.65 2.99
CA SER A 85 2.69 -5.38 1.92
C SER A 85 3.42 -4.97 0.65
N VAL A 86 3.15 -5.63 -0.45
CA VAL A 86 3.78 -5.39 -1.76
C VAL A 86 2.73 -4.90 -2.74
N ASN A 87 2.98 -3.77 -3.39
CA ASN A 87 2.12 -3.26 -4.46
C ASN A 87 2.84 -3.11 -5.81
N THR A 88 4.15 -3.34 -5.85
CA THR A 88 4.95 -3.21 -7.08
C THR A 88 6.02 -4.28 -7.11
N LEU A 89 6.14 -4.95 -8.26
CA LEU A 89 7.10 -6.02 -8.53
C LEU A 89 7.87 -5.73 -9.82
N PHE A 90 9.17 -5.98 -9.81
CA PHE A 90 9.97 -6.07 -11.03
C PHE A 90 11.26 -6.85 -10.78
N LYS A 91 11.97 -7.18 -11.85
CA LYS A 91 13.21 -7.93 -11.79
C LYS A 91 14.42 -7.00 -11.68
N VAL A 92 15.30 -7.25 -10.71
CA VAL A 92 16.59 -6.59 -10.52
C VAL A 92 17.64 -7.69 -10.35
N ASP A 93 18.70 -7.68 -11.13
CA ASP A 93 19.79 -8.65 -11.06
C ASP A 93 19.31 -10.12 -10.95
N ASN A 94 18.37 -10.50 -11.82
CA ASN A 94 17.71 -11.81 -11.81
C ASN A 94 16.84 -12.14 -10.58
N LYS A 95 16.66 -11.22 -9.64
CA LYS A 95 15.77 -11.37 -8.49
C LYS A 95 14.46 -10.66 -8.72
N ILE A 96 13.36 -11.26 -8.30
CA ILE A 96 12.06 -10.59 -8.24
C ILE A 96 11.97 -9.85 -6.92
N VAL A 97 11.92 -8.53 -7.00
CA VAL A 97 11.91 -7.65 -5.83
C VAL A 97 10.53 -7.03 -5.65
N GLY A 98 10.03 -7.08 -4.42
CA GLY A 98 8.77 -6.46 -4.02
C GLY A 98 8.98 -5.11 -3.36
N TYR A 99 8.19 -4.11 -3.77
CA TYR A 99 8.19 -2.75 -3.25
C TYR A 99 6.81 -2.33 -2.74
N ASN A 100 6.79 -1.33 -1.87
CA ASN A 100 5.57 -0.67 -1.42
C ASN A 100 5.66 0.84 -1.67
N THR A 101 4.94 1.31 -2.67
CA THR A 101 4.86 2.74 -3.03
C THR A 101 3.71 3.47 -2.32
N ASP A 102 2.76 2.75 -1.69
CA ASP A 102 1.63 3.35 -0.95
C ASP A 102 2.13 4.18 0.23
N ARG A 103 3.18 3.68 0.94
CA ARG A 103 3.79 4.36 2.08
C ARG A 103 4.31 5.74 1.69
N ALA A 104 5.13 5.80 0.65
CA ALA A 104 5.72 7.06 0.19
C ALA A 104 4.64 8.02 -0.32
N GLY A 105 3.71 7.54 -1.18
CA GLY A 105 2.65 8.36 -1.74
C GLY A 105 1.72 8.95 -0.68
N PHE A 106 1.34 8.16 0.32
CA PHE A 106 0.53 8.68 1.43
C PHE A 106 1.32 9.65 2.30
N GLY A 107 2.60 9.37 2.57
CA GLY A 107 3.49 10.26 3.32
C GLY A 107 3.65 11.63 2.65
N ASP A 108 3.78 11.67 1.31
CA ASP A 108 3.82 12.92 0.54
C ASP A 108 2.53 13.73 0.73
N THR A 109 1.36 13.08 0.67
CA THR A 109 0.06 13.73 0.92
C THR A 109 -0.03 14.30 2.34
N ILE A 110 0.46 13.59 3.34
CA ILE A 110 0.49 14.09 4.72
C ILE A 110 1.41 15.31 4.84
N ARG A 111 2.60 15.29 4.26
CA ARG A 111 3.54 16.43 4.29
C ARG A 111 2.98 17.67 3.60
N GLU A 112 2.20 17.48 2.54
CA GLU A 112 1.51 18.59 1.86
C GLU A 112 0.39 19.17 2.73
N ALA A 113 -0.43 18.32 3.36
CA ALA A 113 -1.57 18.72 4.19
C ALA A 113 -1.16 19.27 5.56
N TYR A 114 -0.06 18.75 6.12
CA TYR A 114 0.51 19.11 7.41
C TYR A 114 1.98 19.50 7.24
N PRO A 115 2.28 20.70 6.73
CA PRO A 115 3.65 21.16 6.57
C PRO A 115 4.34 21.26 7.93
N ARG A 116 5.66 21.06 7.96
CA ARG A 116 6.46 21.18 9.18
C ARG A 116 6.19 22.53 9.86
N SER A 117 5.96 22.47 11.15
CA SER A 117 5.83 23.68 11.97
C SER A 117 7.14 24.48 11.98
N ASN A 118 7.04 25.80 12.02
CA ASN A 118 8.18 26.66 12.31
C ASN A 118 8.51 26.70 13.82
N ASP A 119 7.72 26.02 14.65
CA ASP A 119 7.97 25.88 16.08
C ASP A 119 9.12 24.88 16.31
N PRO A 120 10.22 25.31 16.95
CA PRO A 120 11.37 24.44 17.21
C PRO A 120 11.08 23.26 18.15
N ILE A 121 9.93 23.26 18.83
CA ILE A 121 9.49 22.18 19.73
C ILE A 121 8.79 21.08 18.94
N ILE A 122 8.05 21.43 17.88
CA ILE A 122 7.31 20.46 17.05
C ILE A 122 8.21 20.01 15.89
N LEU A 123 8.93 18.92 16.10
CA LEU A 123 9.91 18.43 15.13
C LEU A 123 9.30 17.72 13.92
N ARG A 124 8.10 17.17 14.05
CA ARG A 124 7.42 16.36 13.01
C ARG A 124 5.96 16.78 12.82
N PRO A 125 5.43 16.67 11.59
CA PRO A 125 4.09 17.16 11.25
C PRO A 125 2.94 16.59 12.09
N LEU A 126 3.05 15.33 12.54
CA LEU A 126 1.97 14.63 13.23
C LEU A 126 2.23 14.38 14.72
N GLU A 127 3.25 15.02 15.30
CA GLU A 127 3.54 14.90 16.73
C GLU A 127 2.37 15.45 17.57
N GLY A 128 1.88 14.65 18.54
CA GLY A 128 0.71 14.97 19.37
C GLY A 128 -0.65 14.92 18.66
N ILE A 129 -0.69 14.56 17.38
CA ILE A 129 -1.94 14.42 16.61
C ILE A 129 -2.57 13.06 16.88
N ARG A 130 -3.84 13.06 17.33
CA ARG A 130 -4.60 11.83 17.51
C ARG A 130 -5.28 11.40 16.21
N ILE A 131 -4.99 10.16 15.77
CA ILE A 131 -5.43 9.62 14.50
C ILE A 131 -6.29 8.39 14.73
N PHE A 132 -7.46 8.33 14.08
CA PHE A 132 -8.32 7.16 14.09
C PHE A 132 -8.37 6.52 12.70
N ILE A 133 -8.02 5.24 12.61
CA ILE A 133 -8.04 4.46 11.37
C ILE A 133 -9.16 3.43 11.43
N ILE A 134 -10.00 3.41 10.40
CA ILE A 134 -11.08 2.44 10.22
C ILE A 134 -10.65 1.47 9.12
N GLY A 135 -10.49 0.19 9.49
CA GLY A 135 -10.10 -0.87 8.55
C GLY A 135 -8.69 -1.41 8.77
N ALA A 136 -8.50 -2.70 8.51
CA ALA A 136 -7.23 -3.42 8.58
C ALA A 136 -7.01 -4.22 7.28
N GLY A 137 -7.15 -3.51 6.14
CA GLY A 137 -6.94 -4.06 4.80
C GLY A 137 -5.47 -4.02 4.36
N GLY A 138 -5.22 -4.38 3.11
CA GLY A 138 -3.86 -4.49 2.56
C GLY A 138 -3.08 -3.18 2.46
N VAL A 139 -3.74 -2.01 2.53
CA VAL A 139 -3.09 -0.70 2.50
C VAL A 139 -2.81 -0.15 3.92
N THR A 140 -3.48 -0.68 4.94
CA THR A 140 -3.48 -0.09 6.30
C THR A 140 -2.09 -0.07 6.92
N SER A 141 -1.28 -1.13 6.73
CA SER A 141 0.11 -1.16 7.22
C SER A 141 0.98 -0.07 6.59
N SER A 142 0.79 0.21 5.30
CA SER A 142 1.51 1.26 4.58
C SER A 142 1.15 2.65 5.11
N ILE A 143 -0.13 2.88 5.40
CA ILE A 143 -0.63 4.13 5.97
C ILE A 143 -0.08 4.33 7.39
N ILE A 144 -0.14 3.30 8.24
CA ILE A 144 0.43 3.37 9.61
C ILE A 144 1.92 3.69 9.55
N SER A 145 2.68 2.99 8.72
CA SER A 145 4.12 3.23 8.56
C SER A 145 4.41 4.66 8.09
N ALA A 146 3.64 5.17 7.12
CA ALA A 146 3.76 6.57 6.67
C ALA A 146 3.47 7.57 7.79
N LEU A 147 2.36 7.40 8.52
CA LEU A 147 2.01 8.27 9.66
C LEU A 147 3.10 8.29 10.72
N LYS A 148 3.67 7.13 11.05
CA LYS A 148 4.77 7.01 12.01
C LYS A 148 6.04 7.73 11.52
N SER A 149 6.36 7.62 10.25
CA SER A 149 7.51 8.35 9.68
C SER A 149 7.35 9.87 9.76
N GLU A 150 6.11 10.36 9.78
CA GLU A 150 5.79 11.78 9.96
C GLU A 150 5.56 12.18 11.43
N GLY A 151 5.82 11.26 12.37
CA GLY A 151 5.83 11.55 13.82
C GLY A 151 4.55 11.20 14.57
N ALA A 152 3.59 10.51 13.94
CA ALA A 152 2.38 10.10 14.65
C ALA A 152 2.72 9.08 15.76
N ASP A 153 2.35 9.41 16.98
CA ASP A 153 2.54 8.64 18.21
C ASP A 153 1.22 8.14 18.82
N ASN A 154 0.09 8.67 18.37
CA ASN A 154 -1.23 8.36 18.91
C ASN A 154 -2.17 7.87 17.79
N ILE A 155 -2.07 6.58 17.45
CA ILE A 155 -2.86 5.94 16.39
C ILE A 155 -3.80 4.91 17.00
N ILE A 156 -5.10 5.10 16.78
CA ILE A 156 -6.17 4.20 17.18
C ILE A 156 -6.69 3.48 15.94
N LEU A 157 -6.76 2.16 15.99
CA LEU A 157 -7.24 1.32 14.90
C LEU A 157 -8.51 0.56 15.30
N SER A 158 -9.52 0.58 14.46
CA SER A 158 -10.71 -0.27 14.61
C SER A 158 -11.00 -1.04 13.33
N ASN A 159 -11.32 -2.32 13.48
CA ASN A 159 -11.69 -3.18 12.34
C ASN A 159 -12.76 -4.19 12.76
N ARG A 160 -13.70 -4.47 11.84
CA ARG A 160 -14.78 -5.45 12.07
C ARG A 160 -14.24 -6.83 12.48
N THR A 161 -13.18 -7.29 11.83
CA THR A 161 -12.46 -8.51 12.18
C THR A 161 -11.30 -8.16 13.10
N LYS A 162 -11.46 -8.39 14.41
CA LYS A 162 -10.50 -7.99 15.45
C LYS A 162 -9.13 -8.62 15.26
N GLU A 163 -9.08 -9.84 14.76
CA GLU A 163 -7.86 -10.60 14.50
C GLU A 163 -6.93 -9.83 13.55
N LYS A 164 -7.47 -9.23 12.47
CA LYS A 164 -6.69 -8.43 11.52
C LYS A 164 -6.12 -7.16 12.15
N ALA A 165 -6.85 -6.52 13.05
CA ALA A 165 -6.33 -5.37 13.80
C ALA A 165 -5.20 -5.81 14.75
N ASN A 166 -5.34 -6.96 15.40
CA ASN A 166 -4.30 -7.51 16.27
C ASN A 166 -3.04 -7.95 15.50
N GLU A 167 -3.16 -8.41 14.27
CA GLU A 167 -2.01 -8.67 13.40
C GLU A 167 -1.23 -7.37 13.11
N LEU A 168 -1.93 -6.28 12.83
CA LEU A 168 -1.28 -4.97 12.66
C LEU A 168 -0.65 -4.47 13.96
N LYS A 169 -1.27 -4.73 15.11
CA LYS A 169 -0.67 -4.40 16.41
C LYS A 169 0.61 -5.19 16.69
N LYS A 170 0.74 -6.43 16.20
CA LYS A 170 2.00 -7.17 16.30
C LYS A 170 3.12 -6.53 15.47
N LEU A 171 2.78 -5.98 14.31
CA LEU A 171 3.72 -5.26 13.44
C LEU A 171 4.05 -3.85 13.96
N PHE A 172 3.06 -3.20 14.60
CA PHE A 172 3.17 -1.86 15.18
C PHE A 172 2.67 -1.90 16.64
N PRO A 173 3.51 -2.27 17.61
CA PRO A 173 3.10 -2.54 19.00
C PRO A 173 2.44 -1.38 19.73
N GLU A 174 2.75 -0.15 19.35
CA GLU A 174 2.20 1.09 19.92
C GLU A 174 0.76 1.40 19.49
N LEU A 175 0.21 0.69 18.49
CA LEU A 175 -1.18 0.90 18.09
C LEU A 175 -2.15 0.61 19.25
N GLU A 176 -3.12 1.50 19.43
CA GLU A 176 -4.30 1.22 20.24
C GLU A 176 -5.36 0.52 19.35
N VAL A 177 -5.83 -0.65 19.78
CA VAL A 177 -6.91 -1.35 19.07
C VAL A 177 -8.21 -1.13 19.80
N LEU A 178 -9.16 -0.45 19.15
CA LEU A 178 -10.52 -0.22 19.63
C LEU A 178 -11.47 -1.26 19.04
N ASP A 179 -12.33 -1.83 19.88
CA ASP A 179 -13.36 -2.77 19.43
C ASP A 179 -14.31 -2.13 18.42
N TRP A 180 -14.71 -2.91 17.42
CA TRP A 180 -15.64 -2.47 16.39
C TRP A 180 -16.97 -2.00 17.00
N GLY A 181 -17.46 -0.85 16.53
CA GLY A 181 -18.70 -0.24 17.02
C GLY A 181 -18.52 0.61 18.29
N LYS A 182 -17.35 0.60 18.92
CA LYS A 182 -17.05 1.53 20.02
C LYS A 182 -16.74 2.93 19.46
N ARG A 183 -17.19 3.95 20.16
CA ARG A 183 -16.90 5.34 19.81
C ARG A 183 -15.44 5.66 20.16
N PRO A 184 -14.63 6.14 19.20
CA PRO A 184 -13.28 6.59 19.52
C PRO A 184 -13.32 7.89 20.35
N PRO A 185 -12.25 8.22 21.07
CA PRO A 185 -12.07 9.57 21.61
C PRO A 185 -12.05 10.61 20.48
N ILE A 186 -12.09 11.90 20.84
CA ILE A 186 -11.97 12.98 19.85
C ILE A 186 -10.62 12.84 19.14
N CYS A 187 -10.65 12.73 17.80
CA CYS A 187 -9.47 12.60 16.96
C CYS A 187 -9.36 13.78 16.00
N ASN A 188 -8.12 14.15 15.68
CA ASN A 188 -7.82 15.23 14.74
C ASN A 188 -7.93 14.75 13.28
N ILE A 189 -7.56 13.51 13.03
CA ILE A 189 -7.58 12.88 11.71
C ILE A 189 -8.37 11.57 11.78
N VAL A 190 -9.23 11.33 10.79
CA VAL A 190 -9.91 10.04 10.59
C VAL A 190 -9.57 9.52 9.19
N ILE A 191 -9.10 8.27 9.12
CA ILE A 191 -8.69 7.63 7.87
C ILE A 191 -9.54 6.38 7.64
N ASN A 192 -10.26 6.33 6.52
CA ASN A 192 -10.99 5.14 6.10
C ASN A 192 -10.14 4.29 5.14
N THR A 193 -9.76 3.09 5.58
CA THR A 193 -9.04 2.10 4.77
C THR A 193 -9.90 0.90 4.40
N THR A 194 -11.21 1.01 4.58
CA THR A 194 -12.18 -0.02 4.19
C THR A 194 -12.64 0.18 2.74
N SER A 195 -13.38 -0.79 2.22
CA SER A 195 -14.09 -0.67 0.94
C SER A 195 -15.41 0.11 1.03
N ILE A 196 -15.80 0.57 2.21
CA ILE A 196 -17.05 1.35 2.40
C ILE A 196 -16.89 2.70 1.69
N GLY A 197 -17.81 2.99 0.76
CA GLY A 197 -17.78 4.20 -0.06
C GLY A 197 -17.10 4.04 -1.43
N LEU A 198 -16.70 2.83 -1.81
CA LEU A 198 -16.15 2.51 -3.15
C LEU A 198 -17.24 2.08 -4.16
N THR A 199 -18.51 2.42 -3.93
CA THR A 199 -19.64 2.13 -4.85
C THR A 199 -19.76 3.19 -5.91
#